data_532f270b05053eb10ea690edae37de76
#
_entry.id   532f270b05053eb10ea690edae37de76
#
_cell.length_a   1.000
_cell.length_b   1.000
_cell.length_c   1.000
_cell.angle_alpha   90.00
_cell.angle_beta   90.00
_cell.angle_gamma   90.00
#
_symmetry.space_group_name_H-M   'P 1'
#
loop_
_entity.id
_entity.type
_entity.pdbx_description
1 polymer ?
#
loop_
_entity_poly.entity_id
_entity_poly.type
_entity_poly.pdbx_seq_one_letter_code
_entity_poly.pdbx_strand_id
1 'polypeptide(L)'
;MIKTRLIEQVPSSKKYITLTVLAQWLKTVANIVMIFILSNLLAQILDGKAFDFKGLLPYLGAIAAVMLVRYLCGYASSQTAFFASSEVKKVLRQKMYKKLTRMGASYSEKVSTSEVLQVFVEGVDQLELYFGKYLPQFFFAMLAPITLFAVLVFVSWKASVVLLICVPLIPLSIVAVQKIAKRLLSKYWGVYTNLGDTFLENIQGLTTLKVYQADERKNVEMNKKAEEFRRITMKVLTMQLNSVSVMDIVAYAGSAVGVVIAIIQVKNGTITLPQAFLIIMLAADFFLPLRLLGSFFHVAMNGMAASDKLFKLLDTKEDEHGTEIPENLDGDIEIKDLSFSYDGEKTVLNDISATFKKHELISIVGESGCGKSTLASLLCGTTKGYIGSITIGGVEIKDIDEKTLMNNITAVNFNSYIFAGTVRENMFIADKSASDEKMIEALKMVNLWSFLSEQDGLDTKLNQQGSNFSGGQRQRLAIARALLHNTPIYVFDEVTSNIDAESENDIMAVIHNMAKIKTVILISHRLENVVGSDKILLLDKGKIEESGTHSELMSLNKKYKLMYSTQAELEKYAKEEA
;
A
#
# COMPACT_ATOMS: atom_id res chain seq x y z
N MET A 1 -17.87 15.47 -3.88
CA MET A 1 -17.07 15.06 -5.06
C MET A 1 -15.63 15.55 -5.03
N ILE A 2 -15.34 16.66 -4.39
CA ILE A 2 -13.97 17.13 -4.14
C ILE A 2 -13.62 16.84 -2.69
N LYS A 3 -12.52 16.10 -2.43
CA LYS A 3 -11.97 15.90 -1.09
C LYS A 3 -10.81 16.89 -0.88
N THR A 4 -11.07 17.97 -0.18
CA THR A 4 -10.08 19.02 0.14
C THR A 4 -8.86 18.43 0.85
N ARG A 5 -9.09 17.56 1.83
CA ARG A 5 -8.03 16.84 2.55
C ARG A 5 -7.07 16.08 1.61
N LEU A 6 -7.57 15.48 0.51
CA LEU A 6 -6.73 14.78 -0.45
C LEU A 6 -5.84 15.75 -1.25
N ILE A 7 -6.38 16.91 -1.62
CA ILE A 7 -5.63 17.94 -2.33
C ILE A 7 -4.55 18.57 -1.43
N GLU A 8 -4.80 18.67 -0.13
CA GLU A 8 -3.84 19.14 0.87
C GLU A 8 -2.67 18.16 1.07
N GLN A 9 -2.88 16.86 0.81
CA GLN A 9 -1.78 15.89 0.87
C GLN A 9 -0.72 16.11 -0.22
N VAL A 10 -1.08 16.72 -1.35
CA VAL A 10 -0.18 16.96 -2.49
C VAL A 10 -0.30 18.41 -2.95
N PRO A 11 0.23 19.38 -2.18
CA PRO A 11 0.11 20.81 -2.50
C PRO A 11 0.72 21.19 -3.85
N SER A 12 1.82 20.53 -4.25
CA SER A 12 2.52 20.73 -5.51
C SER A 12 1.63 20.47 -6.73
N SER A 13 0.65 19.56 -6.63
CA SER A 13 -0.28 19.25 -7.72
C SER A 13 -1.20 20.42 -8.09
N LYS A 14 -1.51 21.33 -7.14
CA LYS A 14 -2.38 22.49 -7.37
C LYS A 14 -1.89 23.35 -8.53
N LYS A 15 -0.58 23.61 -8.57
CA LYS A 15 0.06 24.40 -9.66
C LYS A 15 -0.21 23.76 -11.02
N TYR A 16 0.01 22.46 -11.14
CA TYR A 16 -0.18 21.76 -12.41
C TYR A 16 -1.65 21.67 -12.81
N ILE A 17 -2.56 21.45 -11.87
CA ILE A 17 -4.01 21.46 -12.11
C ILE A 17 -4.44 22.83 -12.65
N THR A 18 -4.01 23.92 -12.01
CA THR A 18 -4.34 25.29 -12.44
C THR A 18 -3.80 25.57 -13.83
N LEU A 19 -2.56 25.18 -14.14
CA LEU A 19 -1.98 25.33 -15.49
C LEU A 19 -2.75 24.50 -16.52
N THR A 20 -3.19 23.29 -16.19
CA THR A 20 -4.00 22.45 -17.07
C THR A 20 -5.33 23.13 -17.39
N VAL A 21 -6.03 23.65 -16.36
CA VAL A 21 -7.31 24.38 -16.53
C VAL A 21 -7.10 25.63 -17.38
N LEU A 22 -6.04 26.40 -17.14
CA LEU A 22 -5.72 27.61 -17.91
C LEU A 22 -5.45 27.27 -19.37
N ALA A 23 -4.67 26.23 -19.64
CA ALA A 23 -4.37 25.79 -21.01
C ALA A 23 -5.65 25.31 -21.75
N GLN A 24 -6.55 24.58 -21.06
CA GLN A 24 -7.85 24.19 -21.62
C GLN A 24 -8.74 25.40 -21.90
N TRP A 25 -8.75 26.35 -20.98
CA TRP A 25 -9.51 27.61 -21.15
C TRP A 25 -8.99 28.42 -22.32
N LEU A 26 -7.67 28.64 -22.44
CA LEU A 26 -7.05 29.34 -23.59
C LEU A 26 -7.35 28.64 -24.93
N LYS A 27 -7.35 27.29 -24.92
CA LYS A 27 -7.76 26.50 -26.09
C LYS A 27 -9.21 26.79 -26.48
N THR A 28 -10.12 26.95 -25.51
CA THR A 28 -11.52 27.31 -25.77
C THR A 28 -11.65 28.75 -26.29
N VAL A 29 -10.93 29.70 -25.70
CA VAL A 29 -10.88 31.08 -26.17
C VAL A 29 -10.37 31.14 -27.64
N ALA A 30 -9.30 30.41 -27.94
CA ALA A 30 -8.79 30.28 -29.30
C ALA A 30 -9.85 29.68 -30.25
N ASN A 31 -10.65 28.70 -29.81
CA ASN A 31 -11.77 28.16 -30.58
C ASN A 31 -12.84 29.22 -30.88
N ILE A 32 -13.20 30.02 -29.88
CA ILE A 32 -14.14 31.12 -30.04
C ILE A 32 -13.62 32.12 -31.09
N VAL A 33 -12.34 32.54 -31.01
CA VAL A 33 -11.70 33.43 -31.99
C VAL A 33 -11.73 32.84 -33.40
N MET A 34 -11.45 31.54 -33.53
CA MET A 34 -11.53 30.86 -34.84
C MET A 34 -12.92 30.95 -35.45
N ILE A 35 -13.96 30.69 -34.63
CA ILE A 35 -15.34 30.73 -35.12
C ILE A 35 -15.77 32.16 -35.44
N PHE A 36 -15.29 33.19 -34.72
CA PHE A 36 -15.49 34.58 -35.05
C PHE A 36 -14.85 34.96 -36.42
N ILE A 37 -13.63 34.49 -36.69
CA ILE A 37 -12.95 34.71 -38.01
C ILE A 37 -13.79 34.08 -39.13
N LEU A 38 -14.29 32.83 -38.92
CA LEU A 38 -15.15 32.16 -39.90
C LEU A 38 -16.50 32.89 -40.10
N SER A 39 -17.11 33.38 -39.02
CA SER A 39 -18.35 34.14 -39.06
C SER A 39 -18.17 35.48 -39.84
N ASN A 40 -17.06 36.19 -39.64
CA ASN A 40 -16.75 37.41 -40.36
C ASN A 40 -16.47 37.13 -41.87
N LEU A 41 -15.79 36.03 -42.17
CA LEU A 41 -15.59 35.60 -43.55
C LEU A 41 -16.93 35.33 -44.24
N LEU A 42 -17.83 34.62 -43.54
CA LEU A 42 -19.19 34.37 -44.05
C LEU A 42 -19.97 35.67 -44.28
N ALA A 43 -19.86 36.66 -43.37
CA ALA A 43 -20.50 37.97 -43.56
C ALA A 43 -20.04 38.68 -44.83
N GLN A 44 -18.75 38.68 -45.09
CA GLN A 44 -18.19 39.33 -46.29
C GLN A 44 -18.59 38.62 -47.59
N ILE A 45 -18.70 37.30 -47.59
CA ILE A 45 -19.21 36.52 -48.74
C ILE A 45 -20.68 36.90 -49.03
N LEU A 46 -21.50 37.02 -48.00
CA LEU A 46 -22.90 37.38 -48.15
C LEU A 46 -23.13 38.81 -48.61
N ASP A 47 -22.21 39.72 -48.24
CA ASP A 47 -22.22 41.12 -48.68
C ASP A 47 -21.77 41.30 -50.16
N GLY A 48 -21.51 40.19 -50.86
CA GLY A 48 -21.17 40.21 -52.29
C GLY A 48 -19.75 40.69 -52.62
N LYS A 49 -18.85 40.74 -51.64
CA LYS A 49 -17.44 41.04 -51.86
C LYS A 49 -16.77 39.87 -52.58
N ALA A 50 -16.35 40.11 -53.86
CA ALA A 50 -15.55 39.13 -54.55
C ALA A 50 -14.20 38.93 -53.82
N PHE A 51 -13.92 37.73 -53.39
CA PHE A 51 -12.60 37.42 -52.80
C PHE A 51 -11.61 37.12 -53.90
N ASP A 52 -10.67 38.04 -54.09
CA ASP A 52 -9.40 37.73 -54.77
C ASP A 52 -8.54 36.89 -53.77
N PHE A 53 -7.69 36.02 -54.29
CA PHE A 53 -6.79 35.16 -53.48
C PHE A 53 -5.98 35.97 -52.46
N LYS A 54 -5.59 37.20 -52.80
CA LYS A 54 -4.91 38.14 -51.89
C LYS A 54 -5.78 38.57 -50.67
N GLY A 55 -7.08 38.70 -50.87
CA GLY A 55 -8.02 39.02 -49.78
C GLY A 55 -8.30 37.85 -48.82
N LEU A 56 -8.15 36.58 -49.30
CA LEU A 56 -8.34 35.38 -48.48
C LEU A 56 -7.10 35.05 -47.63
N LEU A 57 -5.91 35.45 -48.09
CA LEU A 57 -4.63 35.11 -47.44
C LEU A 57 -4.54 35.52 -45.94
N PRO A 58 -4.98 36.71 -45.48
CA PRO A 58 -4.94 37.09 -44.08
C PRO A 58 -5.87 36.24 -43.22
N TYR A 59 -7.04 35.79 -43.70
CA TYR A 59 -7.93 34.89 -42.98
C TYR A 59 -7.32 33.49 -42.80
N LEU A 60 -6.69 32.97 -43.86
CA LEU A 60 -5.97 31.69 -43.79
C LEU A 60 -4.81 31.77 -42.83
N GLY A 61 -4.03 32.87 -42.86
CA GLY A 61 -2.95 33.11 -41.90
C GLY A 61 -3.45 33.20 -40.46
N ALA A 62 -4.57 33.91 -40.20
CA ALA A 62 -5.18 34.02 -38.89
C ALA A 62 -5.70 32.66 -38.38
N ILE A 63 -6.38 31.88 -39.24
CA ILE A 63 -6.84 30.53 -38.90
C ILE A 63 -5.66 29.61 -38.56
N ALA A 64 -4.59 29.64 -39.39
CA ALA A 64 -3.39 28.85 -39.13
C ALA A 64 -2.72 29.22 -37.78
N ALA A 65 -2.63 30.52 -37.48
CA ALA A 65 -2.09 31.00 -36.20
C ALA A 65 -2.94 30.51 -34.99
N VAL A 66 -4.27 30.61 -35.10
CA VAL A 66 -5.18 30.13 -34.04
C VAL A 66 -5.09 28.60 -33.89
N MET A 67 -4.99 27.87 -35.00
CA MET A 67 -4.79 26.41 -34.94
C MET A 67 -3.48 26.04 -34.24
N LEU A 68 -2.39 26.78 -34.49
CA LEU A 68 -1.12 26.59 -33.80
C LEU A 68 -1.25 26.86 -32.29
N VAL A 69 -1.91 27.96 -31.92
CA VAL A 69 -2.18 28.26 -30.50
C VAL A 69 -3.00 27.15 -29.84
N ARG A 70 -4.05 26.65 -30.49
CA ARG A 70 -4.87 25.53 -30.01
C ARG A 70 -4.05 24.24 -29.80
N TYR A 71 -3.16 23.95 -30.74
CA TYR A 71 -2.25 22.82 -30.66
C TYR A 71 -1.30 22.96 -29.46
N LEU A 72 -0.64 24.12 -29.33
CA LEU A 72 0.27 24.39 -28.19
C LEU A 72 -0.44 24.33 -26.84
N CYS A 73 -1.64 24.89 -26.74
CA CYS A 73 -2.46 24.82 -25.53
C CYS A 73 -2.88 23.36 -25.21
N GLY A 74 -3.23 22.60 -26.27
CA GLY A 74 -3.55 21.17 -26.11
C GLY A 74 -2.35 20.35 -25.60
N TYR A 75 -1.18 20.59 -26.18
CA TYR A 75 0.07 19.97 -25.74
C TYR A 75 0.42 20.36 -24.30
N ALA A 76 0.37 21.65 -23.97
CA ALA A 76 0.64 22.16 -22.62
C ALA A 76 -0.32 21.53 -21.58
N SER A 77 -1.63 21.46 -21.92
CA SER A 77 -2.64 20.82 -21.05
C SER A 77 -2.32 19.34 -20.79
N SER A 78 -1.90 18.60 -21.82
CA SER A 78 -1.53 17.19 -21.69
C SER A 78 -0.29 17.01 -20.80
N GLN A 79 0.75 17.83 -21.03
CA GLN A 79 1.99 17.78 -20.23
C GLN A 79 1.77 18.16 -18.77
N THR A 80 1.02 19.22 -18.51
CA THR A 80 0.73 19.65 -17.13
C THR A 80 -0.16 18.64 -16.38
N ALA A 81 -1.11 17.99 -17.07
CA ALA A 81 -1.90 16.90 -16.50
C ALA A 81 -1.03 15.70 -16.15
N PHE A 82 -0.08 15.34 -17.00
CA PHE A 82 0.89 14.28 -16.73
C PHE A 82 1.77 14.60 -15.50
N PHE A 83 2.28 15.83 -15.40
CA PHE A 83 3.07 16.23 -14.22
C PHE A 83 2.23 16.22 -12.94
N ALA A 84 0.96 16.64 -13.00
CA ALA A 84 0.05 16.53 -11.85
C ALA A 84 -0.11 15.07 -11.38
N SER A 85 -0.34 14.16 -12.33
CA SER A 85 -0.46 12.72 -12.10
C SER A 85 0.81 12.11 -11.49
N SER A 86 1.96 12.38 -12.10
CA SER A 86 3.26 11.85 -11.68
C SER A 86 3.64 12.30 -10.26
N GLU A 87 3.41 13.58 -9.95
CA GLU A 87 3.70 14.15 -8.63
C GLU A 87 2.83 13.51 -7.54
N VAL A 88 1.53 13.32 -7.81
CA VAL A 88 0.62 12.65 -6.90
C VAL A 88 1.08 11.22 -6.60
N LYS A 89 1.43 10.46 -7.63
CA LYS A 89 1.96 9.10 -7.51
C LYS A 89 3.18 9.04 -6.60
N LYS A 90 4.15 9.92 -6.86
CA LYS A 90 5.39 10.00 -6.09
C LYS A 90 5.13 10.34 -4.62
N VAL A 91 4.40 11.43 -4.37
CA VAL A 91 4.18 11.94 -3.01
C VAL A 91 3.35 10.97 -2.17
N LEU A 92 2.26 10.40 -2.73
CA LEU A 92 1.42 9.48 -1.97
C LEU A 92 2.14 8.17 -1.65
N ARG A 93 2.88 7.59 -2.60
CA ARG A 93 3.70 6.39 -2.35
C ARG A 93 4.76 6.64 -1.29
N GLN A 94 5.44 7.79 -1.35
CA GLN A 94 6.42 8.15 -0.32
C GLN A 94 5.78 8.31 1.07
N LYS A 95 4.60 8.94 1.17
CA LYS A 95 3.89 9.09 2.45
C LYS A 95 3.44 7.75 3.02
N MET A 96 2.88 6.88 2.17
CA MET A 96 2.48 5.53 2.58
C MET A 96 3.68 4.71 3.05
N TYR A 97 4.78 4.72 2.28
CA TYR A 97 6.00 4.02 2.64
C TYR A 97 6.57 4.52 3.99
N LYS A 98 6.67 5.85 4.15
CA LYS A 98 7.11 6.44 5.43
C LYS A 98 6.18 6.08 6.59
N LYS A 99 4.87 6.01 6.34
CA LYS A 99 3.90 5.59 7.36
C LYS A 99 4.12 4.16 7.78
N LEU A 100 4.28 3.23 6.82
CA LEU A 100 4.53 1.82 7.09
C LEU A 100 5.85 1.60 7.83
N THR A 101 6.92 2.30 7.43
CA THR A 101 8.21 2.19 8.14
C THR A 101 8.14 2.71 9.57
N ARG A 102 7.31 3.73 9.86
CA ARG A 102 7.09 4.23 11.23
C ARG A 102 6.20 3.32 12.06
N MET A 103 5.30 2.59 11.43
CA MET A 103 4.49 1.59 12.13
C MET A 103 5.31 0.36 12.53
N GLY A 104 6.48 0.16 11.89
CA GLY A 104 7.40 -0.93 12.22
C GLY A 104 6.80 -2.31 11.99
N ALA A 105 7.25 -3.30 12.77
CA ALA A 105 6.84 -4.70 12.64
C ALA A 105 5.36 -4.93 12.96
N SER A 106 4.77 -4.09 13.84
CA SER A 106 3.37 -4.20 14.28
C SER A 106 2.34 -3.75 13.23
N TYR A 107 2.77 -3.27 12.04
CA TYR A 107 1.82 -2.80 11.03
C TYR A 107 0.80 -3.87 10.61
N SER A 108 1.23 -5.14 10.55
CA SER A 108 0.38 -6.27 10.11
C SER A 108 -0.74 -6.61 11.10
N GLU A 109 -0.59 -6.26 12.37
CA GLU A 109 -1.61 -6.42 13.40
C GLU A 109 -2.74 -5.37 13.24
N LYS A 110 -2.41 -4.20 12.70
CA LYS A 110 -3.32 -3.05 12.57
C LYS A 110 -3.97 -2.94 11.20
N VAL A 111 -3.24 -3.33 10.13
CA VAL A 111 -3.69 -3.20 8.74
C VAL A 111 -3.27 -4.43 7.95
N SER A 112 -4.20 -5.02 7.20
CA SER A 112 -3.90 -6.17 6.34
C SER A 112 -2.89 -5.81 5.25
N THR A 113 -1.85 -6.61 5.08
CA THR A 113 -0.82 -6.44 4.03
C THR A 113 -1.42 -6.41 2.63
N SER A 114 -2.46 -7.21 2.36
CA SER A 114 -3.17 -7.22 1.08
C SER A 114 -3.91 -5.89 0.82
N GLU A 115 -4.55 -5.31 1.84
CA GLU A 115 -5.21 -3.99 1.75
C GLU A 115 -4.18 -2.88 1.48
N VAL A 116 -3.04 -2.92 2.16
CA VAL A 116 -1.92 -1.98 1.94
C VAL A 116 -1.41 -2.06 0.50
N LEU A 117 -1.14 -3.28 0.00
CA LEU A 117 -0.64 -3.51 -1.35
C LEU A 117 -1.65 -3.03 -2.40
N GLN A 118 -2.95 -3.33 -2.20
CA GLN A 118 -4.01 -2.88 -3.09
C GLN A 118 -4.08 -1.35 -3.16
N VAL A 119 -4.00 -0.65 -2.02
CA VAL A 119 -4.00 0.81 -2.01
C VAL A 119 -2.74 1.38 -2.65
N PHE A 120 -1.58 0.75 -2.40
CA PHE A 120 -0.29 1.21 -2.92
C PHE A 120 -0.17 1.11 -4.45
N VAL A 121 -0.75 0.06 -5.04
CA VAL A 121 -0.74 -0.17 -6.50
C VAL A 121 -1.99 0.44 -7.14
N GLU A 122 -3.14 -0.20 -6.96
CA GLU A 122 -4.38 0.19 -7.65
C GLU A 122 -4.97 1.50 -7.12
N GLY A 123 -4.95 1.69 -5.80
CA GLY A 123 -5.51 2.89 -5.17
C GLY A 123 -4.80 4.16 -5.63
N VAL A 124 -3.47 4.14 -5.66
CA VAL A 124 -2.67 5.28 -6.13
C VAL A 124 -2.89 5.55 -7.62
N ASP A 125 -3.07 4.52 -8.46
CA ASP A 125 -3.38 4.68 -9.88
C ASP A 125 -4.77 5.31 -10.10
N GLN A 126 -5.77 4.97 -9.28
CA GLN A 126 -7.07 5.64 -9.30
C GLN A 126 -6.96 7.13 -8.89
N LEU A 127 -6.09 7.43 -7.91
CA LEU A 127 -5.83 8.80 -7.49
C LEU A 127 -5.06 9.60 -8.53
N GLU A 128 -4.15 8.98 -9.27
CA GLU A 128 -3.49 9.57 -10.44
C GLU A 128 -4.51 10.07 -11.47
N LEU A 129 -5.46 9.22 -11.85
CA LEU A 129 -6.52 9.56 -12.79
C LEU A 129 -7.44 10.67 -12.25
N TYR A 130 -7.73 10.62 -10.94
CA TYR A 130 -8.53 11.64 -10.27
C TYR A 130 -7.88 13.03 -10.36
N PHE A 131 -6.58 13.15 -10.08
CA PHE A 131 -5.86 14.42 -10.12
C PHE A 131 -5.54 14.88 -11.56
N GLY A 132 -5.16 13.95 -12.45
CA GLY A 132 -4.73 14.28 -13.80
C GLY A 132 -5.87 14.55 -14.77
N LYS A 133 -7.04 13.91 -14.58
CA LYS A 133 -8.17 14.01 -15.51
C LYS A 133 -9.39 14.66 -14.87
N TYR A 134 -9.87 14.12 -13.73
CA TYR A 134 -11.14 14.56 -13.16
C TYR A 134 -11.08 15.98 -12.60
N LEU A 135 -10.11 16.30 -11.74
CA LEU A 135 -10.03 17.62 -11.10
C LEU A 135 -9.85 18.77 -12.11
N PRO A 136 -8.92 18.71 -13.08
CA PRO A 136 -8.82 19.77 -14.09
C PRO A 136 -10.11 19.92 -14.88
N GLN A 137 -10.73 18.81 -15.30
CA GLN A 137 -11.98 18.83 -16.05
C GLN A 137 -13.14 19.40 -15.24
N PHE A 138 -13.18 19.16 -13.92
CA PHE A 138 -14.20 19.74 -13.05
C PHE A 138 -14.14 21.26 -13.04
N PHE A 139 -12.97 21.84 -12.83
CA PHE A 139 -12.83 23.31 -12.83
C PHE A 139 -13.04 23.92 -14.21
N PHE A 140 -12.54 23.27 -15.25
CA PHE A 140 -12.74 23.71 -16.63
C PHE A 140 -14.21 23.65 -17.03
N ALA A 141 -14.94 22.60 -16.66
CA ALA A 141 -16.36 22.45 -16.96
C ALA A 141 -17.27 23.52 -16.31
N MET A 142 -16.81 24.12 -15.21
CA MET A 142 -17.49 25.29 -14.60
C MET A 142 -17.14 26.60 -15.34
N LEU A 143 -15.89 26.74 -15.78
CA LEU A 143 -15.40 27.97 -16.39
C LEU A 143 -15.86 28.15 -17.84
N ALA A 144 -15.91 27.07 -18.63
CA ALA A 144 -16.19 27.12 -20.05
C ALA A 144 -17.59 27.69 -20.40
N PRO A 145 -18.71 27.22 -19.79
CA PRO A 145 -20.04 27.77 -20.07
C PRO A 145 -20.17 29.25 -19.69
N ILE A 146 -19.52 29.68 -18.60
CA ILE A 146 -19.52 31.08 -18.17
C ILE A 146 -18.81 31.94 -19.21
N THR A 147 -17.66 31.50 -19.71
CA THR A 147 -16.91 32.21 -20.75
C THR A 147 -17.72 32.31 -22.04
N LEU A 148 -18.35 31.22 -22.49
CA LEU A 148 -19.20 31.20 -23.66
C LEU A 148 -20.42 32.11 -23.51
N PHE A 149 -21.05 32.09 -22.34
CA PHE A 149 -22.15 33.01 -22.05
C PHE A 149 -21.70 34.46 -22.13
N ALA A 150 -20.57 34.83 -21.50
CA ALA A 150 -20.04 36.19 -21.55
C ALA A 150 -19.76 36.70 -22.97
N VAL A 151 -19.38 35.80 -23.88
CA VAL A 151 -19.16 36.14 -25.28
C VAL A 151 -20.47 36.21 -26.07
N LEU A 152 -21.34 35.21 -25.95
CA LEU A 152 -22.54 35.10 -26.79
C LEU A 152 -23.69 36.00 -26.33
N VAL A 153 -23.68 36.50 -25.08
CA VAL A 153 -24.73 37.43 -24.60
C VAL A 153 -24.78 38.71 -25.42
N PHE A 154 -23.64 39.18 -25.94
CA PHE A 154 -23.55 40.35 -26.81
C PHE A 154 -24.04 40.11 -28.26
N VAL A 155 -24.10 38.83 -28.68
CA VAL A 155 -24.59 38.41 -30.00
C VAL A 155 -26.10 38.15 -29.95
N SER A 156 -26.54 37.36 -28.97
CA SER A 156 -27.95 37.08 -28.71
C SER A 156 -28.16 36.71 -27.25
N TRP A 157 -28.71 37.62 -26.44
CA TRP A 157 -28.98 37.38 -25.02
C TRP A 157 -30.01 36.25 -24.85
N LYS A 158 -31.03 36.13 -25.71
CA LYS A 158 -32.08 35.11 -25.62
C LYS A 158 -31.50 33.70 -25.80
N ALA A 159 -30.70 33.49 -26.83
CA ALA A 159 -30.06 32.20 -27.09
C ALA A 159 -29.07 31.85 -25.98
N SER A 160 -28.26 32.81 -25.52
CA SER A 160 -27.24 32.61 -24.49
C SER A 160 -27.85 32.22 -23.12
N VAL A 161 -28.94 32.89 -22.71
CA VAL A 161 -29.64 32.59 -21.45
C VAL A 161 -30.23 31.20 -21.49
N VAL A 162 -30.88 30.81 -22.59
CA VAL A 162 -31.49 29.47 -22.70
C VAL A 162 -30.40 28.38 -22.70
N LEU A 163 -29.30 28.57 -23.42
CA LEU A 163 -28.17 27.65 -23.39
C LEU A 163 -27.63 27.50 -21.97
N LEU A 164 -27.43 28.62 -21.25
CA LEU A 164 -26.93 28.60 -19.87
C LEU A 164 -27.87 27.90 -18.89
N ILE A 165 -29.20 28.10 -19.03
CA ILE A 165 -30.22 27.42 -18.21
C ILE A 165 -30.22 25.91 -18.43
N CYS A 166 -29.91 25.44 -19.65
CA CYS A 166 -29.83 24.01 -19.95
C CYS A 166 -28.55 23.34 -19.38
N VAL A 167 -27.49 24.10 -19.12
CA VAL A 167 -26.20 23.58 -18.60
C VAL A 167 -26.36 22.76 -17.31
N PRO A 168 -27.10 23.21 -16.25
CA PRO A 168 -27.29 22.47 -15.01
C PRO A 168 -28.02 21.13 -15.15
N LEU A 169 -28.70 20.87 -16.28
CA LEU A 169 -29.39 19.58 -16.50
C LEU A 169 -28.41 18.40 -16.55
N ILE A 170 -27.15 18.62 -17.01
CA ILE A 170 -26.13 17.57 -17.03
C ILE A 170 -25.69 17.18 -15.61
N PRO A 171 -25.26 18.08 -14.72
CA PRO A 171 -24.99 17.74 -13.33
C PRO A 171 -26.18 17.10 -12.61
N LEU A 172 -27.40 17.56 -12.89
CA LEU A 172 -28.62 16.99 -12.32
C LEU A 172 -28.82 15.53 -12.75
N SER A 173 -28.60 15.21 -14.02
CA SER A 173 -28.68 13.83 -14.53
C SER A 173 -27.59 12.92 -13.90
N ILE A 174 -26.38 13.44 -13.67
CA ILE A 174 -25.30 12.73 -12.98
C ILE A 174 -25.72 12.38 -11.54
N VAL A 175 -26.27 13.34 -10.80
CA VAL A 175 -26.72 13.14 -9.41
C VAL A 175 -27.86 12.11 -9.35
N ALA A 176 -28.77 12.11 -10.31
CA ALA A 176 -29.87 11.14 -10.37
C ALA A 176 -29.35 9.70 -10.51
N VAL A 177 -28.31 9.49 -11.32
CA VAL A 177 -27.68 8.17 -11.51
C VAL A 177 -26.79 7.76 -10.34
N GLN A 178 -26.26 8.71 -9.58
CA GLN A 178 -25.26 8.48 -8.53
C GLN A 178 -25.72 7.51 -7.44
N LYS A 179 -26.98 7.58 -7.00
CA LYS A 179 -27.51 6.68 -5.95
C LYS A 179 -27.51 5.22 -6.40
N ILE A 180 -27.93 4.98 -7.64
CA ILE A 180 -27.97 3.63 -8.24
C ILE A 180 -26.56 3.12 -8.46
N ALA A 181 -25.67 3.97 -9.00
CA ALA A 181 -24.27 3.66 -9.26
C ALA A 181 -23.54 3.24 -7.98
N LYS A 182 -23.68 3.97 -6.89
CA LYS A 182 -23.01 3.68 -5.60
C LYS A 182 -23.38 2.29 -5.08
N ARG A 183 -24.66 1.93 -5.10
CA ARG A 183 -25.14 0.61 -4.62
C ARG A 183 -24.60 -0.54 -5.48
N LEU A 184 -24.64 -0.35 -6.79
CA LEU A 184 -24.20 -1.36 -7.75
C LEU A 184 -22.69 -1.57 -7.71
N LEU A 185 -21.91 -0.49 -7.60
CA LEU A 185 -20.44 -0.53 -7.44
C LEU A 185 -20.02 -1.19 -6.12
N SER A 186 -20.69 -0.90 -5.02
CA SER A 186 -20.41 -1.58 -3.75
C SER A 186 -20.59 -3.10 -3.86
N LYS A 187 -21.67 -3.55 -4.52
CA LYS A 187 -21.90 -4.97 -4.78
C LYS A 187 -20.85 -5.56 -5.72
N TYR A 188 -20.46 -4.84 -6.77
CA TYR A 188 -19.41 -5.25 -7.70
C TYR A 188 -18.08 -5.50 -6.97
N TRP A 189 -17.64 -4.56 -6.14
CA TRP A 189 -16.41 -4.70 -5.37
C TRP A 189 -16.44 -5.88 -4.40
N GLY A 190 -17.58 -6.13 -3.74
CA GLY A 190 -17.73 -7.31 -2.87
C GLY A 190 -17.59 -8.63 -3.62
N VAL A 191 -18.22 -8.76 -4.78
CA VAL A 191 -18.12 -9.97 -5.63
C VAL A 191 -16.71 -10.13 -6.21
N TYR A 192 -16.06 -9.02 -6.62
CA TYR A 192 -14.69 -9.02 -7.15
C TYR A 192 -13.68 -9.50 -6.10
N THR A 193 -13.74 -8.95 -4.89
CA THR A 193 -12.85 -9.36 -3.78
C THR A 193 -13.04 -10.85 -3.45
N ASN A 194 -14.29 -11.29 -3.30
CA ASN A 194 -14.58 -12.70 -2.99
C ASN A 194 -14.07 -13.67 -4.07
N LEU A 195 -14.18 -13.29 -5.35
CA LEU A 195 -13.63 -14.07 -6.46
C LEU A 195 -12.09 -14.14 -6.37
N GLY A 196 -11.44 -12.99 -6.12
CA GLY A 196 -9.99 -12.90 -5.98
C GLY A 196 -9.45 -13.72 -4.81
N ASP A 197 -10.09 -13.62 -3.64
CA ASP A 197 -9.73 -14.39 -2.45
C ASP A 197 -9.85 -15.90 -2.70
N THR A 198 -10.96 -16.34 -3.32
CA THR A 198 -11.16 -17.75 -3.66
C THR A 198 -10.14 -18.26 -4.68
N PHE A 199 -9.80 -17.43 -5.68
CA PHE A 199 -8.77 -17.78 -6.66
C PHE A 199 -7.41 -17.97 -5.99
N LEU A 200 -7.03 -17.02 -5.13
CA LEU A 200 -5.76 -17.08 -4.40
C LEU A 200 -5.69 -18.29 -3.47
N GLU A 201 -6.77 -18.57 -2.72
CA GLU A 201 -6.89 -19.76 -1.87
C GLU A 201 -6.71 -21.05 -2.68
N ASN A 202 -7.38 -21.18 -3.84
CA ASN A 202 -7.28 -22.34 -4.69
C ASN A 202 -5.86 -22.53 -5.26
N ILE A 203 -5.17 -21.46 -5.64
CA ILE A 203 -3.78 -21.53 -6.13
C ILE A 203 -2.81 -21.89 -5.01
N GLN A 204 -2.93 -21.29 -3.85
CA GLN A 204 -2.10 -21.62 -2.67
C GLN A 204 -2.32 -23.06 -2.20
N GLY A 205 -3.56 -23.54 -2.25
CA GLY A 205 -3.93 -24.90 -1.89
C GLY A 205 -3.88 -25.91 -3.03
N LEU A 206 -3.30 -25.58 -4.21
CA LEU A 206 -3.39 -26.42 -5.41
C LEU A 206 -2.86 -27.85 -5.20
N THR A 207 -1.74 -28.01 -4.51
CA THR A 207 -1.18 -29.32 -4.16
C THR A 207 -2.17 -30.13 -3.34
N THR A 208 -2.77 -29.53 -2.30
CA THR A 208 -3.79 -30.18 -1.47
C THR A 208 -5.00 -30.59 -2.30
N LEU A 209 -5.49 -29.71 -3.17
CA LEU A 209 -6.63 -30.00 -4.05
C LEU A 209 -6.35 -31.18 -4.98
N LYS A 210 -5.13 -31.28 -5.51
CA LYS A 210 -4.71 -32.39 -6.37
C LYS A 210 -4.58 -33.71 -5.60
N VAL A 211 -3.96 -33.69 -4.41
CA VAL A 211 -3.83 -34.89 -3.55
C VAL A 211 -5.19 -35.48 -3.19
N TYR A 212 -6.17 -34.61 -2.85
CA TYR A 212 -7.52 -35.05 -2.48
C TYR A 212 -8.50 -35.14 -3.65
N GLN A 213 -8.03 -34.98 -4.91
CA GLN A 213 -8.86 -35.01 -6.14
C GLN A 213 -10.09 -34.06 -6.05
N ALA A 214 -9.90 -32.93 -5.38
CA ALA A 214 -10.97 -31.93 -5.12
C ALA A 214 -10.93 -30.76 -6.14
N ASP A 215 -10.01 -30.76 -7.07
CA ASP A 215 -9.79 -29.70 -8.06
C ASP A 215 -11.00 -29.53 -9.00
N GLU A 216 -11.64 -30.62 -9.48
CA GLU A 216 -12.83 -30.54 -10.32
C GLU A 216 -14.00 -29.84 -9.57
N ARG A 217 -14.25 -30.21 -8.31
CA ARG A 217 -15.28 -29.57 -7.48
C ARG A 217 -15.00 -28.08 -7.26
N LYS A 218 -13.74 -27.73 -7.00
CA LYS A 218 -13.32 -26.33 -6.82
C LYS A 218 -13.37 -25.54 -8.12
N ASN A 219 -13.12 -26.17 -9.27
CA ASN A 219 -13.30 -25.56 -10.59
C ASN A 219 -14.77 -25.19 -10.84
N VAL A 220 -15.71 -26.09 -10.53
CA VAL A 220 -17.16 -25.81 -10.66
C VAL A 220 -17.57 -24.63 -9.75
N GLU A 221 -17.09 -24.59 -8.49
CA GLU A 221 -17.33 -23.49 -7.56
C GLU A 221 -16.76 -22.17 -8.12
N MET A 222 -15.54 -22.20 -8.62
CA MET A 222 -14.86 -21.03 -9.21
C MET A 222 -15.60 -20.49 -10.43
N ASN A 223 -16.06 -21.38 -11.33
CA ASN A 223 -16.85 -21.02 -12.50
C ASN A 223 -18.18 -20.37 -12.12
N LYS A 224 -18.83 -20.83 -11.05
CA LYS A 224 -20.06 -20.20 -10.53
C LYS A 224 -19.80 -18.78 -10.03
N LYS A 225 -18.73 -18.57 -9.27
CA LYS A 225 -18.31 -17.23 -8.79
C LYS A 225 -17.90 -16.32 -9.94
N ALA A 226 -17.19 -16.84 -10.93
CA ALA A 226 -16.82 -16.10 -12.14
C ALA A 226 -18.05 -15.66 -12.94
N GLU A 227 -19.06 -16.51 -13.06
CA GLU A 227 -20.31 -16.16 -13.74
C GLU A 227 -21.13 -15.11 -12.94
N GLU A 228 -21.12 -15.17 -11.60
CA GLU A 228 -21.71 -14.12 -10.77
C GLU A 228 -20.99 -12.79 -10.98
N PHE A 229 -19.64 -12.81 -11.01
CA PHE A 229 -18.84 -11.64 -11.30
C PHE A 229 -19.12 -11.08 -12.69
N ARG A 230 -19.20 -11.93 -13.72
CA ARG A 230 -19.57 -11.53 -15.08
C ARG A 230 -20.91 -10.81 -15.10
N ARG A 231 -21.93 -11.38 -14.43
CA ARG A 231 -23.29 -10.79 -14.39
C ARG A 231 -23.32 -9.41 -13.72
N ILE A 232 -22.60 -9.23 -12.60
CA ILE A 232 -22.56 -7.94 -11.93
C ILE A 232 -21.75 -6.92 -12.74
N THR A 233 -20.67 -7.35 -13.39
CA THR A 233 -19.85 -6.52 -14.29
C THR A 233 -20.69 -6.00 -15.45
N MET A 234 -21.49 -6.87 -16.10
CA MET A 234 -22.38 -6.46 -17.18
C MET A 234 -23.43 -5.46 -16.71
N LYS A 235 -23.98 -5.61 -15.50
CA LYS A 235 -24.92 -4.62 -14.92
C LYS A 235 -24.24 -3.27 -14.69
N VAL A 236 -23.00 -3.26 -14.20
CA VAL A 236 -22.23 -2.03 -14.01
C VAL A 236 -21.95 -1.36 -15.36
N LEU A 237 -21.49 -2.12 -16.37
CA LEU A 237 -21.25 -1.60 -17.71
C LEU A 237 -22.52 -1.02 -18.35
N THR A 238 -23.64 -1.73 -18.27
CA THR A 238 -24.94 -1.24 -18.78
C THR A 238 -25.35 0.05 -18.10
N MET A 239 -25.21 0.15 -16.78
CA MET A 239 -25.48 1.38 -16.03
C MET A 239 -24.57 2.52 -16.48
N GLN A 240 -23.26 2.26 -16.68
CA GLN A 240 -22.29 3.25 -17.13
C GLN A 240 -22.64 3.77 -18.54
N LEU A 241 -22.89 2.87 -19.49
CA LEU A 241 -23.26 3.23 -20.86
C LEU A 241 -24.57 4.03 -20.90
N ASN A 242 -25.60 3.58 -20.19
CA ASN A 242 -26.88 4.30 -20.12
C ASN A 242 -26.70 5.69 -19.49
N SER A 243 -25.87 5.82 -18.47
CA SER A 243 -25.54 7.11 -17.85
C SER A 243 -24.91 8.09 -18.85
N VAL A 244 -23.95 7.61 -19.65
CA VAL A 244 -23.32 8.43 -20.72
C VAL A 244 -24.35 8.78 -21.79
N SER A 245 -25.18 7.84 -22.23
CA SER A 245 -26.23 8.09 -23.22
C SER A 245 -27.24 9.15 -22.77
N VAL A 246 -27.66 9.12 -21.49
CA VAL A 246 -28.54 10.16 -20.94
C VAL A 246 -27.86 11.53 -20.97
N MET A 247 -26.58 11.61 -20.59
CA MET A 247 -25.83 12.86 -20.64
C MET A 247 -25.67 13.36 -22.09
N ASP A 248 -25.46 12.46 -23.05
CA ASP A 248 -25.37 12.80 -24.47
C ASP A 248 -26.69 13.37 -25.00
N ILE A 249 -27.81 12.74 -24.66
CA ILE A 249 -29.14 13.24 -25.03
C ILE A 249 -29.36 14.64 -24.47
N VAL A 250 -29.07 14.87 -23.19
CA VAL A 250 -29.21 16.19 -22.56
C VAL A 250 -28.30 17.24 -23.23
N ALA A 251 -27.04 16.88 -23.51
CA ALA A 251 -26.08 17.79 -24.13
C ALA A 251 -26.50 18.18 -25.57
N TYR A 252 -26.84 17.20 -26.39
CA TYR A 252 -27.25 17.46 -27.78
C TYR A 252 -28.64 18.09 -27.86
N ALA A 253 -29.59 17.72 -26.99
CA ALA A 253 -30.88 18.38 -26.94
C ALA A 253 -30.76 19.85 -26.53
N GLY A 254 -29.94 20.15 -25.51
CA GLY A 254 -29.66 21.53 -25.10
C GLY A 254 -29.01 22.35 -26.23
N SER A 255 -28.06 21.75 -26.93
CA SER A 255 -27.43 22.40 -28.13
C SER A 255 -28.46 22.62 -29.24
N ALA A 256 -29.32 21.63 -29.55
CA ALA A 256 -30.38 21.75 -30.55
C ALA A 256 -31.37 22.88 -30.24
N VAL A 257 -31.76 23.05 -28.97
CA VAL A 257 -32.61 24.16 -28.52
C VAL A 257 -31.93 25.51 -28.86
N GLY A 258 -30.63 25.65 -28.59
CA GLY A 258 -29.88 26.86 -28.96
C GLY A 258 -29.88 27.12 -30.48
N VAL A 259 -29.70 26.07 -31.27
CA VAL A 259 -29.76 26.14 -32.75
C VAL A 259 -31.15 26.58 -33.24
N VAL A 260 -32.23 25.98 -32.71
CA VAL A 260 -33.61 26.34 -33.07
C VAL A 260 -33.89 27.83 -32.76
N ILE A 261 -33.47 28.29 -31.58
CA ILE A 261 -33.62 29.70 -31.21
C ILE A 261 -32.86 30.62 -32.15
N ALA A 262 -31.62 30.28 -32.53
CA ALA A 262 -30.84 31.05 -33.47
C ALA A 262 -31.55 31.16 -34.85
N ILE A 263 -32.08 30.05 -35.38
CA ILE A 263 -32.83 30.02 -36.62
C ILE A 263 -34.11 30.87 -36.53
N ILE A 264 -34.88 30.79 -35.44
CA ILE A 264 -36.07 31.61 -35.24
C ILE A 264 -35.71 33.11 -35.22
N GLN A 265 -34.61 33.47 -34.60
CA GLN A 265 -34.15 34.87 -34.53
C GLN A 265 -33.69 35.42 -35.88
N VAL A 266 -33.05 34.60 -36.71
CA VAL A 266 -32.74 34.97 -38.13
C VAL A 266 -34.03 35.20 -38.90
N LYS A 267 -35.00 34.28 -38.81
CA LYS A 267 -36.30 34.43 -39.49
C LYS A 267 -37.02 35.72 -39.09
N ASN A 268 -36.91 36.12 -37.81
CA ASN A 268 -37.50 37.35 -37.28
C ASN A 268 -36.64 38.59 -37.51
N GLY A 269 -35.51 38.51 -38.21
CA GLY A 269 -34.60 39.62 -38.49
C GLY A 269 -33.90 40.22 -37.26
N THR A 270 -33.89 39.52 -36.11
CA THR A 270 -33.29 40.02 -34.88
C THR A 270 -31.78 39.77 -34.78
N ILE A 271 -31.26 38.83 -35.53
CA ILE A 271 -29.84 38.53 -35.70
C ILE A 271 -29.53 38.26 -37.18
N THR A 272 -28.30 38.50 -37.57
CA THR A 272 -27.81 38.21 -38.93
C THR A 272 -27.44 36.75 -39.12
N LEU A 273 -27.33 36.27 -40.35
CA LEU A 273 -26.94 34.88 -40.64
C LEU A 273 -25.53 34.53 -40.10
N PRO A 274 -24.50 35.40 -40.21
CA PRO A 274 -23.20 35.17 -39.58
C PRO A 274 -23.27 35.06 -38.05
N GLN A 275 -24.11 35.84 -37.39
CA GLN A 275 -24.35 35.76 -35.97
C GLN A 275 -25.01 34.43 -35.56
N ALA A 276 -25.98 33.97 -36.36
CA ALA A 276 -26.59 32.65 -36.14
C ALA A 276 -25.56 31.52 -36.35
N PHE A 277 -24.72 31.60 -37.37
CA PHE A 277 -23.63 30.64 -37.58
C PHE A 277 -22.71 30.56 -36.36
N LEU A 278 -22.34 31.69 -35.76
CA LEU A 278 -21.54 31.74 -34.54
C LEU A 278 -22.22 31.03 -33.35
N ILE A 279 -23.52 31.28 -33.12
CA ILE A 279 -24.29 30.63 -32.08
C ILE A 279 -24.36 29.12 -32.31
N ILE A 280 -24.66 28.68 -33.53
CA ILE A 280 -24.77 27.27 -33.92
C ILE A 280 -23.46 26.52 -33.66
N MET A 281 -22.35 27.11 -34.09
CA MET A 281 -21.03 26.48 -33.95
C MET A 281 -20.56 26.40 -32.50
N LEU A 282 -20.92 27.37 -31.64
CA LEU A 282 -20.54 27.39 -30.21
C LEU A 282 -21.56 26.72 -29.29
N ALA A 283 -22.78 26.43 -29.77
CA ALA A 283 -23.84 25.84 -28.92
C ALA A 283 -23.41 24.53 -28.28
N ALA A 284 -22.70 23.66 -28.99
CA ALA A 284 -22.20 22.40 -28.47
C ALA A 284 -21.12 22.59 -27.37
N ASP A 285 -20.31 23.63 -27.51
CA ASP A 285 -19.22 23.91 -26.58
C ASP A 285 -19.70 24.28 -25.15
N PHE A 286 -20.97 24.69 -24.97
CA PHE A 286 -21.58 24.87 -23.65
C PHE A 286 -21.69 23.56 -22.87
N PHE A 287 -21.91 22.45 -23.55
CA PHE A 287 -22.29 21.16 -22.94
C PHE A 287 -21.12 20.17 -22.92
N LEU A 288 -20.25 20.20 -23.95
CA LEU A 288 -19.14 19.24 -24.11
C LEU A 288 -18.21 19.14 -22.88
N PRO A 289 -17.81 20.24 -22.20
CA PRO A 289 -16.99 20.15 -21.00
C PRO A 289 -17.67 19.41 -19.84
N LEU A 290 -18.97 19.63 -19.64
CA LEU A 290 -19.76 18.96 -18.61
C LEU A 290 -20.06 17.50 -18.95
N ARG A 291 -20.31 17.22 -20.22
CA ARG A 291 -20.46 15.85 -20.73
C ARG A 291 -19.18 15.04 -20.47
N LEU A 292 -18.00 15.60 -20.77
CA LEU A 292 -16.70 14.99 -20.48
C LEU A 292 -16.49 14.81 -18.96
N LEU A 293 -16.89 15.79 -18.15
CA LEU A 293 -16.87 15.65 -16.70
C LEU A 293 -17.75 14.47 -16.24
N GLY A 294 -18.90 14.29 -16.85
CA GLY A 294 -19.79 13.16 -16.59
C GLY A 294 -19.16 11.81 -16.93
N SER A 295 -18.41 11.72 -18.03
CA SER A 295 -17.67 10.50 -18.37
C SER A 295 -16.57 10.15 -17.35
N PHE A 296 -16.00 11.17 -16.70
CA PHE A 296 -15.01 10.99 -15.61
C PHE A 296 -15.64 10.77 -14.23
N PHE A 297 -16.98 10.69 -14.12
CA PHE A 297 -17.65 10.46 -12.84
C PHE A 297 -17.19 9.17 -12.14
N HIS A 298 -17.00 8.09 -12.92
CA HIS A 298 -16.52 6.81 -12.38
C HIS A 298 -15.09 6.90 -11.86
N VAL A 299 -14.25 7.67 -12.53
CA VAL A 299 -12.87 7.99 -12.06
C VAL A 299 -12.94 8.70 -10.71
N ALA A 300 -13.85 9.67 -10.55
CA ALA A 300 -14.04 10.36 -9.29
C ALA A 300 -14.50 9.41 -8.17
N MET A 301 -15.44 8.52 -8.46
CA MET A 301 -15.94 7.53 -7.48
C MET A 301 -14.84 6.57 -7.02
N ASN A 302 -14.07 6.02 -7.96
CA ASN A 302 -12.95 5.14 -7.66
C ASN A 302 -11.86 5.88 -6.87
N GLY A 303 -11.49 7.09 -7.30
CA GLY A 303 -10.54 7.94 -6.57
C GLY A 303 -10.99 8.28 -5.15
N MET A 304 -12.28 8.53 -4.93
CA MET A 304 -12.80 8.75 -3.58
C MET A 304 -12.73 7.50 -2.72
N ALA A 305 -13.07 6.33 -3.25
CA ALA A 305 -12.97 5.05 -2.54
C ALA A 305 -11.50 4.73 -2.19
N ALA A 306 -10.58 4.92 -3.14
CA ALA A 306 -9.15 4.76 -2.91
C ALA A 306 -8.63 5.75 -1.85
N SER A 307 -9.12 7.00 -1.87
CA SER A 307 -8.80 8.01 -0.87
C SER A 307 -9.26 7.61 0.54
N ASP A 308 -10.43 6.98 0.69
CA ASP A 308 -10.92 6.52 2.00
C ASP A 308 -10.01 5.43 2.58
N LYS A 309 -9.60 4.47 1.76
CA LYS A 309 -8.63 3.44 2.15
C LYS A 309 -7.25 4.03 2.46
N LEU A 310 -6.77 4.98 1.65
CA LEU A 310 -5.52 5.69 1.88
C LEU A 310 -5.53 6.41 3.25
N PHE A 311 -6.60 7.15 3.56
CA PHE A 311 -6.70 7.85 4.83
C PHE A 311 -6.85 6.89 6.00
N LYS A 312 -7.54 5.78 5.86
CA LYS A 312 -7.58 4.73 6.89
C LYS A 312 -6.17 4.29 7.26
N LEU A 313 -5.28 4.05 6.27
CA LEU A 313 -3.88 3.71 6.52
C LEU A 313 -3.11 4.88 7.15
N LEU A 314 -3.22 6.09 6.61
CA LEU A 314 -2.48 7.26 7.11
C LEU A 314 -2.91 7.68 8.52
N ASP A 315 -4.18 7.47 8.87
CA ASP A 315 -4.76 7.81 10.18
C ASP A 315 -4.58 6.70 11.22
N THR A 316 -4.14 5.51 10.82
CA THR A 316 -3.83 4.43 11.77
C THR A 316 -2.82 4.93 12.80
N LYS A 317 -3.14 4.76 14.07
CA LYS A 317 -2.29 5.22 15.18
C LYS A 317 -0.93 4.52 15.08
N GLU A 318 0.14 5.30 15.04
CA GLU A 318 1.50 4.80 15.18
C GLU A 318 1.74 4.38 16.64
N ASP A 319 2.63 3.44 16.86
CA ASP A 319 3.05 3.12 18.20
C ASP A 319 3.87 4.27 18.76
N GLU A 320 3.70 4.54 20.02
CA GLU A 320 4.53 5.54 20.69
C GLU A 320 5.94 4.98 20.79
N HIS A 321 6.90 5.70 20.25
CA HIS A 321 8.31 5.39 20.35
C HIS A 321 8.93 6.19 21.50
N GLY A 322 9.79 5.54 22.26
CA GLY A 322 10.58 6.23 23.25
C GLY A 322 11.55 7.22 22.58
N THR A 323 12.05 8.13 23.38
CA THR A 323 12.99 9.18 22.92
C THR A 323 14.31 9.16 23.68
N GLU A 324 14.42 8.30 24.70
CA GLU A 324 15.63 8.19 25.49
C GLU A 324 16.73 7.47 24.71
N ILE A 325 17.93 8.01 24.75
CA ILE A 325 19.13 7.46 24.15
C ILE A 325 20.14 7.20 25.28
N PRO A 326 19.97 6.08 26.03
CA PRO A 326 20.88 5.74 27.10
C PRO A 326 22.28 5.44 26.55
N GLU A 327 23.32 5.87 27.26
CA GLU A 327 24.73 5.67 26.87
C GLU A 327 25.11 4.19 26.85
N ASN A 328 24.47 3.38 27.69
CA ASN A 328 24.76 1.95 27.79
C ASN A 328 23.49 1.16 28.15
N LEU A 329 23.14 0.19 27.29
CA LEU A 329 22.08 -0.77 27.51
C LEU A 329 22.60 -2.19 27.81
N ASP A 330 23.90 -2.34 28.08
CA ASP A 330 24.52 -3.61 28.43
C ASP A 330 24.41 -3.87 29.95
N GLY A 331 23.21 -4.20 30.42
CA GLY A 331 22.86 -4.45 31.81
C GLY A 331 21.86 -5.57 31.98
N ASP A 332 21.46 -5.80 33.24
CA ASP A 332 20.43 -6.79 33.57
C ASP A 332 19.08 -6.39 32.96
N ILE A 333 18.28 -7.38 32.54
CA ILE A 333 16.91 -7.19 32.11
C ILE A 333 15.98 -7.55 33.26
N GLU A 334 15.22 -6.58 33.74
CA GLU A 334 14.22 -6.79 34.79
C GLU A 334 12.80 -6.68 34.23
N ILE A 335 11.98 -7.67 34.53
CA ILE A 335 10.56 -7.73 34.20
C ILE A 335 9.79 -7.70 35.53
N LYS A 336 8.84 -6.76 35.67
CA LYS A 336 8.01 -6.59 36.89
C LYS A 336 6.53 -6.52 36.52
N ASP A 337 5.74 -7.42 37.08
CA ASP A 337 4.27 -7.46 37.00
C ASP A 337 3.74 -7.35 35.53
N LEU A 338 4.47 -7.98 34.59
CA LEU A 338 4.19 -7.87 33.15
C LEU A 338 2.92 -8.64 32.79
N SER A 339 1.95 -7.91 32.24
CA SER A 339 0.73 -8.50 31.69
C SER A 339 0.48 -7.95 30.28
N PHE A 340 -0.01 -8.82 29.39
CA PHE A 340 -0.23 -8.46 28.00
C PHE A 340 -1.42 -9.18 27.37
N SER A 341 -2.17 -8.44 26.50
CA SER A 341 -3.25 -8.94 25.65
C SER A 341 -3.17 -8.25 24.28
N TYR A 342 -3.39 -8.99 23.18
CA TYR A 342 -3.42 -8.43 21.82
C TYR A 342 -4.70 -7.65 21.50
N ASP A 343 -5.83 -8.12 22.02
CA ASP A 343 -7.18 -7.61 21.72
C ASP A 343 -7.87 -6.96 22.94
N GLY A 344 -7.24 -7.01 24.10
CA GLY A 344 -7.81 -6.54 25.36
C GLY A 344 -8.82 -7.52 25.99
N GLU A 345 -9.19 -8.60 25.29
CA GLU A 345 -10.15 -9.60 25.80
C GLU A 345 -9.44 -10.82 26.39
N LYS A 346 -8.42 -11.35 25.71
CA LYS A 346 -7.69 -12.54 26.15
C LYS A 346 -6.28 -12.18 26.61
N THR A 347 -6.03 -12.33 27.91
CA THR A 347 -4.69 -12.16 28.49
C THR A 347 -3.78 -13.31 28.05
N VAL A 348 -2.65 -12.95 27.40
CA VAL A 348 -1.64 -13.90 26.91
C VAL A 348 -0.51 -14.07 27.92
N LEU A 349 -0.08 -12.98 28.57
CA LEU A 349 0.87 -12.98 29.67
C LEU A 349 0.22 -12.35 30.89
N ASN A 350 0.41 -12.94 32.06
CA ASN A 350 -0.28 -12.55 33.27
C ASN A 350 0.68 -12.56 34.46
N ASP A 351 1.01 -11.36 34.95
CA ASP A 351 1.82 -11.15 36.15
C ASP A 351 3.19 -11.85 36.12
N ILE A 352 3.94 -11.62 35.04
CA ILE A 352 5.27 -12.14 34.85
C ILE A 352 6.29 -11.24 35.53
N SER A 353 7.07 -11.79 36.44
CA SER A 353 8.21 -11.11 37.08
C SER A 353 9.45 -12.01 37.01
N ALA A 354 10.54 -11.46 36.42
CA ALA A 354 11.79 -12.19 36.22
C ALA A 354 12.97 -11.22 36.10
N THR A 355 14.16 -11.69 36.47
CA THR A 355 15.42 -10.98 36.24
C THR A 355 16.34 -11.85 35.40
N PHE A 356 16.89 -11.32 34.32
CA PHE A 356 17.89 -11.94 33.47
C PHE A 356 19.19 -11.16 33.67
N LYS A 357 20.20 -11.85 34.20
CA LYS A 357 21.47 -11.20 34.45
C LYS A 357 22.28 -11.05 33.15
N LYS A 358 23.08 -10.05 33.13
CA LYS A 358 24.03 -9.78 32.03
C LYS A 358 24.96 -11.01 31.85
N HIS A 359 25.21 -11.37 30.58
CA HIS A 359 26.09 -12.45 30.15
C HIS A 359 25.67 -13.84 30.72
N GLU A 360 24.37 -14.08 30.83
CA GLU A 360 23.79 -15.39 31.11
C GLU A 360 23.05 -15.93 29.88
N LEU A 361 22.96 -17.25 29.79
CA LEU A 361 22.04 -17.97 28.89
C LEU A 361 20.75 -18.22 29.63
N ILE A 362 19.70 -17.50 29.26
CA ILE A 362 18.35 -17.66 29.84
C ILE A 362 17.48 -18.42 28.85
N SER A 363 16.93 -19.54 29.26
CA SER A 363 16.02 -20.32 28.40
C SER A 363 14.58 -20.20 28.88
N ILE A 364 13.68 -20.02 27.91
CA ILE A 364 12.24 -19.96 28.10
C ILE A 364 11.61 -21.20 27.47
N VAL A 365 10.99 -22.05 28.27
CA VAL A 365 10.37 -23.31 27.84
C VAL A 365 8.89 -23.35 28.22
N GLY A 366 8.12 -24.24 27.62
CA GLY A 366 6.71 -24.44 27.89
C GLY A 366 5.93 -24.94 26.69
N GLU A 367 4.67 -25.28 26.88
CA GLU A 367 3.79 -25.79 25.84
C GLU A 367 3.57 -24.77 24.71
N SER A 368 3.15 -25.24 23.53
CA SER A 368 2.82 -24.33 22.43
C SER A 368 1.63 -23.43 22.82
N GLY A 369 1.74 -22.13 22.49
CA GLY A 369 0.69 -21.15 22.81
C GLY A 369 0.69 -20.62 24.25
N CYS A 370 1.67 -20.96 25.11
CA CYS A 370 1.74 -20.45 26.47
C CYS A 370 2.26 -19.00 26.61
N GLY A 371 2.69 -18.34 25.50
CA GLY A 371 3.12 -16.94 25.48
C GLY A 371 4.62 -16.69 25.30
N LYS A 372 5.46 -17.70 25.00
CA LYS A 372 6.92 -17.57 24.83
C LYS A 372 7.33 -16.53 23.79
N SER A 373 6.84 -16.67 22.55
CA SER A 373 7.16 -15.74 21.45
C SER A 373 6.57 -14.33 21.69
N THR A 374 5.46 -14.24 22.42
CA THR A 374 4.92 -12.95 22.87
C THR A 374 5.87 -12.28 23.86
N LEU A 375 6.41 -13.03 24.83
CA LEU A 375 7.40 -12.50 25.77
C LEU A 375 8.67 -12.04 25.03
N ALA A 376 9.15 -12.85 24.06
CA ALA A 376 10.29 -12.46 23.21
C ALA A 376 10.03 -11.17 22.43
N SER A 377 8.86 -11.02 21.81
CA SER A 377 8.53 -9.82 21.03
C SER A 377 8.41 -8.56 21.90
N LEU A 378 7.93 -8.70 23.14
CA LEU A 378 7.92 -7.60 24.12
C LEU A 378 9.33 -7.21 24.56
N LEU A 379 10.20 -8.19 24.83
CA LEU A 379 11.61 -7.97 25.18
C LEU A 379 12.40 -7.28 24.03
N CYS A 380 12.06 -7.60 22.79
CA CYS A 380 12.64 -6.95 21.62
C CYS A 380 12.01 -5.57 21.31
N GLY A 381 10.98 -5.15 22.04
CA GLY A 381 10.25 -3.90 21.77
C GLY A 381 9.48 -3.89 20.44
N THR A 382 9.32 -5.05 19.77
CA THR A 382 8.57 -5.17 18.52
C THR A 382 7.06 -5.18 18.74
N THR A 383 6.60 -5.67 19.90
CA THR A 383 5.22 -5.59 20.39
C THR A 383 5.16 -4.61 21.56
N LYS A 384 4.14 -3.78 21.62
CA LYS A 384 3.96 -2.71 22.63
C LYS A 384 2.60 -2.82 23.31
N GLY A 385 2.36 -2.00 24.33
CA GLY A 385 1.05 -1.93 25.00
C GLY A 385 0.87 -2.90 26.16
N TYR A 386 1.97 -3.36 26.77
CA TYR A 386 1.94 -4.15 27.99
C TYR A 386 1.68 -3.32 29.25
N ILE A 387 1.21 -3.98 30.30
CA ILE A 387 1.07 -3.44 31.65
C ILE A 387 2.25 -3.98 32.47
N GLY A 388 2.78 -3.20 33.40
CA GLY A 388 3.98 -3.54 34.17
C GLY A 388 5.21 -2.81 33.63
N SER A 389 6.40 -3.36 33.86
CA SER A 389 7.67 -2.75 33.50
C SER A 389 8.62 -3.80 32.92
N ILE A 390 9.36 -3.41 31.86
CA ILE A 390 10.50 -4.14 31.31
C ILE A 390 11.65 -3.15 31.20
N THR A 391 12.72 -3.35 31.98
CA THR A 391 13.89 -2.47 31.95
C THR A 391 15.13 -3.21 31.49
N ILE A 392 16.02 -2.50 30.78
CA ILE A 392 17.36 -2.96 30.39
C ILE A 392 18.37 -1.98 30.97
N GLY A 393 19.27 -2.47 31.84
CA GLY A 393 20.20 -1.59 32.53
C GLY A 393 19.53 -0.49 33.35
N GLY A 394 18.30 -0.74 33.84
CA GLY A 394 17.50 0.21 34.61
C GLY A 394 16.66 1.19 33.78
N VAL A 395 16.73 1.15 32.44
CA VAL A 395 15.94 2.02 31.55
C VAL A 395 14.75 1.24 31.01
N GLU A 396 13.55 1.81 31.07
CA GLU A 396 12.32 1.19 30.59
C GLU A 396 12.31 1.06 29.07
N ILE A 397 12.04 -0.12 28.51
CA ILE A 397 12.11 -0.39 27.05
C ILE A 397 11.20 0.56 26.24
N LYS A 398 10.01 0.87 26.75
CA LYS A 398 9.06 1.77 26.05
C LYS A 398 9.55 3.20 25.92
N ASP A 399 10.50 3.64 26.76
CA ASP A 399 11.02 4.99 26.78
C ASP A 399 12.30 5.13 25.93
N ILE A 400 12.92 4.01 25.51
CA ILE A 400 14.12 3.97 24.67
C ILE A 400 13.76 4.26 23.20
N ASP A 401 14.59 5.08 22.54
CA ASP A 401 14.53 5.29 21.08
C ASP A 401 14.65 3.95 20.32
N GLU A 402 13.78 3.73 19.35
CA GLU A 402 13.69 2.46 18.61
C GLU A 402 15.02 2.06 17.96
N LYS A 403 15.73 3.02 17.36
CA LYS A 403 17.03 2.76 16.71
C LYS A 403 18.07 2.34 17.73
N THR A 404 18.07 2.98 18.89
CA THR A 404 18.96 2.65 19.99
C THR A 404 18.67 1.24 20.52
N LEU A 405 17.40 0.90 20.68
CA LEU A 405 16.98 -0.44 21.10
C LEU A 405 17.43 -1.50 20.09
N MET A 406 17.16 -1.30 18.78
CA MET A 406 17.54 -2.25 17.73
C MET A 406 19.06 -2.39 17.55
N ASN A 407 19.85 -1.39 17.91
CA ASN A 407 21.32 -1.48 17.92
C ASN A 407 21.85 -2.27 19.13
N ASN A 408 21.02 -2.57 20.12
CA ASN A 408 21.41 -3.28 21.35
C ASN A 408 20.76 -4.65 21.49
N ILE A 409 19.69 -4.94 20.73
CA ILE A 409 19.00 -6.23 20.76
C ILE A 409 18.90 -6.79 19.36
N THR A 410 19.28 -8.05 19.18
CA THR A 410 19.08 -8.80 17.93
C THR A 410 18.16 -9.97 18.18
N ALA A 411 17.06 -10.05 17.43
CA ALA A 411 16.18 -11.20 17.42
C ALA A 411 16.40 -12.07 16.20
N VAL A 412 16.47 -13.37 16.38
CA VAL A 412 16.48 -14.38 15.31
C VAL A 412 15.30 -15.32 15.54
N ASN A 413 14.33 -15.28 14.64
CA ASN A 413 13.12 -16.08 14.71
C ASN A 413 13.22 -17.30 13.80
N PHE A 414 12.39 -18.30 14.05
CA PHE A 414 12.25 -19.50 13.21
C PHE A 414 12.13 -19.19 11.71
N ASN A 415 11.34 -18.19 11.32
CA ASN A 415 11.13 -17.75 9.95
C ASN A 415 11.88 -16.45 9.62
N SER A 416 13.17 -16.36 9.96
CA SER A 416 13.98 -15.20 9.62
C SER A 416 13.97 -14.97 8.08
N TYR A 417 13.57 -13.77 7.65
CA TYR A 417 13.41 -13.47 6.23
C TYR A 417 14.77 -13.35 5.52
N ILE A 418 14.91 -14.09 4.41
CA ILE A 418 16.06 -14.03 3.51
C ILE A 418 15.63 -13.29 2.24
N PHE A 419 16.34 -12.20 1.92
CA PHE A 419 16.06 -11.40 0.74
C PHE A 419 16.65 -12.04 -0.51
N ALA A 420 15.96 -11.91 -1.64
CA ALA A 420 16.52 -12.27 -2.95
C ALA A 420 17.71 -11.35 -3.26
N GLY A 421 18.76 -11.90 -3.88
CA GLY A 421 20.01 -11.20 -4.16
C GLY A 421 21.20 -12.10 -3.93
N THR A 422 22.24 -11.62 -3.27
CA THR A 422 23.43 -12.40 -2.91
C THR A 422 23.53 -12.63 -1.41
N VAL A 423 24.37 -13.57 -0.98
CA VAL A 423 24.73 -13.75 0.43
C VAL A 423 25.32 -12.45 0.98
N ARG A 424 26.21 -11.81 0.24
CA ARG A 424 26.83 -10.51 0.57
C ARG A 424 25.78 -9.44 0.87
N GLU A 425 24.79 -9.29 -0.02
CA GLU A 425 23.70 -8.31 0.16
C GLU A 425 22.86 -8.60 1.41
N ASN A 426 22.64 -9.87 1.73
CA ASN A 426 21.96 -10.26 2.96
C ASN A 426 22.80 -9.99 4.21
N MET A 427 24.13 -10.15 4.16
CA MET A 427 25.02 -9.81 5.27
C MET A 427 25.12 -8.29 5.48
N PHE A 428 25.13 -7.48 4.42
CA PHE A 428 25.11 -6.02 4.49
C PHE A 428 23.85 -5.43 5.18
N ILE A 429 22.78 -6.21 5.33
CA ILE A 429 21.61 -5.78 6.12
C ILE A 429 22.00 -5.57 7.59
N ALA A 430 22.88 -6.41 8.12
CA ALA A 430 23.36 -6.33 9.50
C ALA A 430 24.40 -5.22 9.70
N ASP A 431 25.39 -5.14 8.82
CA ASP A 431 26.42 -4.11 8.84
C ASP A 431 26.89 -3.78 7.42
N LYS A 432 26.54 -2.57 6.94
CA LYS A 432 26.93 -2.07 5.61
C LYS A 432 28.43 -1.83 5.47
N SER A 433 29.15 -1.70 6.56
CA SER A 433 30.61 -1.43 6.60
C SER A 433 31.44 -2.69 6.80
N ALA A 434 30.80 -3.86 6.93
CA ALA A 434 31.49 -5.11 7.16
C ALA A 434 32.40 -5.47 5.99
N SER A 435 33.66 -5.84 6.31
CA SER A 435 34.60 -6.38 5.31
C SER A 435 34.25 -7.82 4.97
N ASP A 436 34.74 -8.30 3.82
CA ASP A 436 34.55 -9.67 3.38
C ASP A 436 35.06 -10.67 4.41
N GLU A 437 36.19 -10.36 5.08
CA GLU A 437 36.77 -11.23 6.10
C GLU A 437 35.83 -11.42 7.29
N LYS A 438 35.20 -10.32 7.78
CA LYS A 438 34.22 -10.39 8.89
C LYS A 438 32.96 -11.20 8.49
N MET A 439 32.49 -11.02 7.26
CA MET A 439 31.34 -11.80 6.76
C MET A 439 31.69 -13.29 6.68
N ILE A 440 32.87 -13.62 6.15
CA ILE A 440 33.34 -15.00 6.03
C ILE A 440 33.55 -15.60 7.43
N GLU A 441 34.08 -14.85 8.39
CA GLU A 441 34.22 -15.30 9.77
C GLU A 441 32.88 -15.66 10.39
N ALA A 442 31.87 -14.77 10.29
CA ALA A 442 30.51 -15.03 10.78
C ALA A 442 29.89 -16.27 10.11
N LEU A 443 30.11 -16.46 8.81
CA LEU A 443 29.62 -17.63 8.07
C LEU A 443 30.36 -18.93 8.46
N LYS A 444 31.65 -18.84 8.81
CA LYS A 444 32.42 -19.97 9.36
C LYS A 444 31.93 -20.38 10.74
N MET A 445 31.63 -19.41 11.61
CA MET A 445 31.12 -19.69 12.95
C MET A 445 29.85 -20.54 12.96
N VAL A 446 29.01 -20.40 11.94
CA VAL A 446 27.76 -21.16 11.78
C VAL A 446 27.90 -22.35 10.80
N ASN A 447 29.10 -22.77 10.46
CA ASN A 447 29.40 -23.87 9.51
C ASN A 447 28.68 -23.74 8.16
N LEU A 448 28.48 -22.51 7.65
CA LEU A 448 27.86 -22.27 6.33
C LEU A 448 28.89 -21.96 5.24
N TRP A 449 30.10 -21.52 5.62
CA TRP A 449 31.10 -21.09 4.66
C TRP A 449 31.63 -22.22 3.77
N SER A 450 31.80 -23.42 4.29
CA SER A 450 32.22 -24.58 3.49
C SER A 450 31.32 -24.80 2.28
N PHE A 451 30.01 -24.82 2.51
CA PHE A 451 29.01 -24.93 1.46
C PHE A 451 29.05 -23.76 0.46
N LEU A 452 29.21 -22.53 0.94
CA LEU A 452 29.25 -21.34 0.08
C LEU A 452 30.54 -21.25 -0.75
N SER A 453 31.68 -21.67 -0.19
CA SER A 453 32.97 -21.66 -0.88
C SER A 453 33.08 -22.62 -2.07
N GLU A 454 32.24 -23.66 -2.10
CA GLU A 454 32.08 -24.58 -3.23
C GLU A 454 31.18 -24.00 -4.35
N GLN A 455 30.53 -22.86 -4.08
CA GLN A 455 29.73 -22.10 -5.03
C GLN A 455 30.45 -20.77 -5.36
N ASP A 456 29.70 -19.68 -5.43
CA ASP A 456 30.24 -18.33 -5.70
C ASP A 456 30.63 -17.57 -4.41
N GLY A 457 30.82 -18.23 -3.27
CA GLY A 457 31.17 -17.63 -1.98
C GLY A 457 30.14 -16.61 -1.51
N LEU A 458 30.58 -15.39 -1.19
CA LEU A 458 29.69 -14.28 -0.79
C LEU A 458 28.73 -13.84 -1.91
N ASP A 459 29.09 -14.09 -3.18
CA ASP A 459 28.28 -13.69 -4.34
C ASP A 459 27.29 -14.78 -4.79
N THR A 460 27.18 -15.89 -4.02
CA THR A 460 26.18 -16.93 -4.20
C THR A 460 24.80 -16.32 -4.21
N LYS A 461 24.02 -16.61 -5.26
CA LYS A 461 22.67 -16.05 -5.48
C LYS A 461 21.63 -16.75 -4.61
N LEU A 462 20.77 -15.94 -4.03
CA LEU A 462 19.62 -16.34 -3.23
C LEU A 462 18.32 -15.97 -3.97
N ASN A 463 17.45 -16.95 -4.13
CA ASN A 463 16.11 -16.74 -4.64
C ASN A 463 15.22 -16.09 -3.57
N GLN A 464 14.01 -15.69 -3.97
CA GLN A 464 13.03 -15.13 -3.04
C GLN A 464 12.82 -16.07 -1.84
N GLN A 465 12.89 -15.50 -0.63
CA GLN A 465 12.85 -16.23 0.65
C GLN A 465 13.94 -17.30 0.82
N GLY A 466 15.02 -17.21 0.06
CA GLY A 466 16.09 -18.23 0.09
C GLY A 466 15.61 -19.62 -0.32
N SER A 467 14.64 -19.72 -1.25
CA SER A 467 13.99 -21.00 -1.62
C SER A 467 14.94 -22.02 -2.23
N ASN A 468 16.11 -21.61 -2.69
CA ASN A 468 17.18 -22.48 -3.17
C ASN A 468 18.12 -23.00 -2.06
N PHE A 469 17.95 -22.56 -0.81
CA PHE A 469 18.67 -23.04 0.35
C PHE A 469 17.79 -23.98 1.18
N SER A 470 18.41 -24.98 1.85
CA SER A 470 17.70 -25.82 2.81
C SER A 470 17.24 -25.00 4.02
N GLY A 471 16.32 -25.56 4.84
CA GLY A 471 15.87 -24.90 6.08
C GLY A 471 17.04 -24.55 7.00
N GLY A 472 17.95 -25.50 7.22
CA GLY A 472 19.15 -25.31 8.03
C GLY A 472 20.12 -24.26 7.47
N GLN A 473 20.34 -24.24 6.15
CA GLN A 473 21.18 -23.22 5.52
C GLN A 473 20.61 -21.81 5.65
N ARG A 474 19.28 -21.63 5.49
CA ARG A 474 18.62 -20.36 5.73
C ARG A 474 18.78 -19.89 7.18
N GLN A 475 18.61 -20.80 8.12
CA GLN A 475 18.72 -20.48 9.55
C GLN A 475 20.15 -20.13 9.93
N ARG A 476 21.15 -20.88 9.43
CA ARG A 476 22.58 -20.55 9.62
C ARG A 476 22.92 -19.17 9.04
N LEU A 477 22.39 -18.83 7.87
CA LEU A 477 22.58 -17.48 7.29
C LEU A 477 21.96 -16.38 8.16
N ALA A 478 20.76 -16.63 8.72
CA ALA A 478 20.13 -15.67 9.64
C ALA A 478 20.94 -15.48 10.93
N ILE A 479 21.51 -16.55 11.48
CA ILE A 479 22.36 -16.49 12.67
C ILE A 479 23.69 -15.79 12.32
N ALA A 480 24.33 -16.09 11.17
CA ALA A 480 25.54 -15.39 10.72
C ALA A 480 25.32 -13.89 10.60
N ARG A 481 24.15 -13.49 10.06
CA ARG A 481 23.74 -12.08 9.99
C ARG A 481 23.59 -11.47 11.38
N ALA A 482 22.99 -12.19 12.33
CA ALA A 482 22.89 -11.74 13.73
C ALA A 482 24.25 -11.59 14.41
N LEU A 483 25.17 -12.54 14.18
CA LEU A 483 26.55 -12.46 14.71
C LEU A 483 27.30 -11.22 14.16
N LEU A 484 27.12 -10.93 12.88
CA LEU A 484 27.74 -9.76 12.24
C LEU A 484 27.20 -8.43 12.80
N HIS A 485 25.90 -8.39 13.19
CA HIS A 485 25.30 -7.22 13.83
C HIS A 485 25.89 -6.93 15.22
N ASN A 486 26.36 -7.95 15.92
CA ASN A 486 27.17 -7.89 17.14
C ASN A 486 26.57 -7.04 18.27
N THR A 487 25.33 -7.24 18.61
CA THR A 487 24.64 -6.57 19.74
C THR A 487 25.00 -7.17 21.11
N PRO A 488 24.75 -6.45 22.23
CA PRO A 488 24.92 -7.00 23.60
C PRO A 488 23.92 -8.09 23.95
N ILE A 489 22.69 -8.01 23.44
CA ILE A 489 21.57 -8.90 23.78
C ILE A 489 21.09 -9.63 22.54
N TYR A 490 20.90 -10.95 22.65
CA TYR A 490 20.34 -11.79 21.60
C TYR A 490 19.10 -12.52 22.07
N VAL A 491 18.08 -12.60 21.22
CA VAL A 491 16.87 -13.36 21.44
C VAL A 491 16.72 -14.37 20.30
N PHE A 492 16.81 -15.65 20.62
CA PHE A 492 16.65 -16.75 19.69
C PHE A 492 15.29 -17.42 19.92
N ASP A 493 14.36 -17.30 18.97
CA ASP A 493 13.03 -17.89 19.07
C ASP A 493 12.93 -19.09 18.12
N GLU A 494 13.00 -20.31 18.68
CA GLU A 494 12.88 -21.59 18.00
C GLU A 494 13.85 -21.78 16.82
N VAL A 495 15.07 -21.26 16.93
CA VAL A 495 16.04 -21.20 15.83
C VAL A 495 16.54 -22.56 15.35
N THR A 496 16.30 -23.64 16.10
CA THR A 496 16.72 -25.02 15.75
C THR A 496 15.56 -25.90 15.29
N SER A 497 14.34 -25.39 15.20
CA SER A 497 13.18 -26.15 14.73
C SER A 497 13.31 -26.49 13.24
N ASN A 498 12.99 -27.73 12.86
CA ASN A 498 13.07 -28.24 11.48
C ASN A 498 14.48 -28.27 10.87
N ILE A 499 15.50 -28.40 11.70
CA ILE A 499 16.90 -28.59 11.28
C ILE A 499 17.33 -30.01 11.65
N ASP A 500 18.23 -30.59 10.87
CA ASP A 500 18.87 -31.86 11.18
C ASP A 500 19.69 -31.78 12.47
N ALA A 501 19.84 -32.90 13.18
CA ALA A 501 20.47 -32.96 14.49
C ALA A 501 21.95 -32.49 14.50
N GLU A 502 22.70 -32.71 13.41
CA GLU A 502 24.06 -32.24 13.26
C GLU A 502 24.12 -30.70 13.19
N SER A 503 23.30 -30.10 12.34
CA SER A 503 23.16 -28.65 12.22
C SER A 503 22.66 -27.98 13.50
N GLU A 504 21.79 -28.65 14.25
CA GLU A 504 21.28 -28.18 15.53
C GLU A 504 22.40 -28.08 16.59
N ASN A 505 23.21 -29.13 16.71
CA ASN A 505 24.34 -29.15 17.65
C ASN A 505 25.35 -28.02 17.36
N ASP A 506 25.65 -27.79 16.08
CA ASP A 506 26.53 -26.70 15.65
C ASP A 506 25.98 -25.31 16.07
N ILE A 507 24.70 -25.08 15.81
CA ILE A 507 24.03 -23.82 16.16
C ILE A 507 24.00 -23.65 17.70
N MET A 508 23.69 -24.69 18.45
CA MET A 508 23.68 -24.64 19.91
C MET A 508 25.07 -24.37 20.48
N ALA A 509 26.13 -24.94 19.91
CA ALA A 509 27.50 -24.64 20.30
C ALA A 509 27.85 -23.15 20.11
N VAL A 510 27.40 -22.55 19.00
CA VAL A 510 27.57 -21.10 18.75
C VAL A 510 26.82 -20.30 19.81
N ILE A 511 25.56 -20.62 20.11
CA ILE A 511 24.72 -19.93 21.09
C ILE A 511 25.36 -19.99 22.49
N HIS A 512 25.81 -21.17 22.93
CA HIS A 512 26.49 -21.34 24.21
C HIS A 512 27.82 -20.55 24.30
N ASN A 513 28.59 -20.47 23.21
CA ASN A 513 29.79 -19.67 23.17
C ASN A 513 29.50 -18.16 23.25
N MET A 514 28.43 -17.71 22.57
CA MET A 514 27.98 -16.32 22.65
C MET A 514 27.55 -15.93 24.07
N ALA A 515 26.85 -16.81 24.79
CA ALA A 515 26.36 -16.55 26.14
C ALA A 515 27.47 -16.24 27.15
N LYS A 516 28.71 -16.68 26.90
CA LYS A 516 29.87 -16.35 27.76
C LYS A 516 30.24 -14.87 27.75
N ILE A 517 29.84 -14.12 26.72
CA ILE A 517 30.22 -12.70 26.52
C ILE A 517 29.02 -11.80 26.20
N LYS A 518 27.85 -12.36 26.00
CA LYS A 518 26.61 -11.66 25.62
C LYS A 518 25.45 -12.19 26.46
N THR A 519 24.42 -11.38 26.63
CA THR A 519 23.15 -11.86 27.22
C THR A 519 22.36 -12.56 26.15
N VAL A 520 22.00 -13.82 26.37
CA VAL A 520 21.31 -14.65 25.40
C VAL A 520 19.99 -15.19 25.99
N ILE A 521 18.89 -14.90 25.29
CA ILE A 521 17.57 -15.44 25.61
C ILE A 521 17.24 -16.47 24.53
N LEU A 522 17.04 -17.72 24.94
CA LEU A 522 16.74 -18.84 24.06
C LEU A 522 15.33 -19.38 24.32
N ILE A 523 14.48 -19.35 23.31
CA ILE A 523 13.20 -20.05 23.34
C ILE A 523 13.36 -21.35 22.59
N SER A 524 13.09 -22.47 23.26
CA SER A 524 13.19 -23.79 22.66
C SER A 524 12.02 -24.69 23.06
N HIS A 525 11.58 -25.49 22.10
CA HIS A 525 10.68 -26.62 22.35
C HIS A 525 11.44 -27.91 22.72
N ARG A 526 12.75 -27.96 22.43
CA ARG A 526 13.60 -29.09 22.78
C ARG A 526 14.28 -28.82 24.12
N LEU A 527 13.94 -29.60 25.11
CA LEU A 527 14.46 -29.41 26.46
C LEU A 527 15.92 -29.85 26.60
N GLU A 528 16.44 -30.69 25.69
CA GLU A 528 17.85 -31.02 25.61
C GLU A 528 18.72 -29.78 25.36
N ASN A 529 18.25 -28.83 24.54
CA ASN A 529 18.98 -27.60 24.22
C ASN A 529 19.12 -26.63 25.39
N VAL A 530 18.31 -26.76 26.42
CA VAL A 530 18.30 -25.81 27.56
C VAL A 530 19.02 -26.34 28.79
N VAL A 531 19.52 -27.59 28.76
CA VAL A 531 20.21 -28.20 29.90
C VAL A 531 21.42 -27.39 30.37
N GLY A 532 22.15 -26.77 29.46
CA GLY A 532 23.31 -25.93 29.76
C GLY A 532 23.01 -24.46 30.05
N SER A 533 21.76 -24.10 30.27
CA SER A 533 21.37 -22.71 30.55
C SER A 533 21.62 -22.32 32.00
N ASP A 534 22.05 -21.09 32.23
CA ASP A 534 22.25 -20.53 33.56
C ASP A 534 20.92 -20.37 34.30
N LYS A 535 19.86 -20.09 33.56
CA LYS A 535 18.49 -19.98 34.10
C LYS A 535 17.46 -20.49 33.09
N ILE A 536 16.53 -21.28 33.56
CA ILE A 536 15.39 -21.79 32.79
C ILE A 536 14.09 -21.25 33.42
N LEU A 537 13.21 -20.71 32.58
CA LEU A 537 11.86 -20.29 32.95
C LEU A 537 10.86 -21.22 32.26
N LEU A 538 10.09 -21.93 33.06
CA LEU A 538 8.94 -22.69 32.55
C LEU A 538 7.70 -21.81 32.53
N LEU A 539 7.24 -21.50 31.32
CA LEU A 539 6.02 -20.74 31.10
C LEU A 539 4.83 -21.68 30.92
N ASP A 540 3.78 -21.46 31.66
CA ASP A 540 2.50 -22.17 31.53
C ASP A 540 1.33 -21.20 31.61
N LYS A 541 0.43 -21.26 30.63
CA LYS A 541 -0.78 -20.40 30.54
C LYS A 541 -0.52 -18.92 30.86
N GLY A 542 0.58 -18.40 30.32
CA GLY A 542 0.97 -16.99 30.47
C GLY A 542 1.60 -16.63 31.81
N LYS A 543 2.00 -17.61 32.66
CA LYS A 543 2.70 -17.38 33.93
C LYS A 543 4.00 -18.14 34.00
N ILE A 544 4.96 -17.65 34.78
CA ILE A 544 6.15 -18.41 35.14
C ILE A 544 5.76 -19.38 36.27
N GLU A 545 5.77 -20.68 35.99
CA GLU A 545 5.40 -21.71 36.95
C GLU A 545 6.62 -22.22 37.72
N GLU A 546 7.75 -22.37 37.01
CA GLU A 546 9.01 -22.82 37.60
C GLU A 546 10.17 -21.98 37.05
N SER A 547 11.17 -21.73 37.89
CA SER A 547 12.39 -21.01 37.50
C SER A 547 13.59 -21.56 38.28
N GLY A 548 14.70 -21.80 37.59
CA GLY A 548 15.95 -22.29 38.16
C GLY A 548 16.89 -22.87 37.11
N THR A 549 17.98 -23.49 37.54
CA THR A 549 18.86 -24.30 36.68
C THR A 549 18.22 -25.65 36.35
N HIS A 550 18.71 -26.35 35.33
CA HIS A 550 18.24 -27.68 34.97
C HIS A 550 18.25 -28.65 36.20
N SER A 551 19.35 -28.65 36.94
CA SER A 551 19.51 -29.54 38.11
C SER A 551 18.50 -29.22 39.22
N GLU A 552 18.27 -27.95 39.49
CA GLU A 552 17.26 -27.49 40.47
C GLU A 552 15.86 -27.92 40.05
N LEU A 553 15.46 -27.64 38.81
CA LEU A 553 14.13 -27.96 38.27
C LEU A 553 13.87 -29.47 38.22
N MET A 554 14.89 -30.27 37.88
CA MET A 554 14.81 -31.73 37.96
C MET A 554 14.61 -32.24 39.38
N SER A 555 15.23 -31.58 40.37
CA SER A 555 15.10 -31.95 41.80
C SER A 555 13.72 -31.61 42.39
N LEU A 556 13.07 -30.53 41.87
CA LEU A 556 11.72 -30.12 42.28
C LEU A 556 10.64 -31.17 41.98
N ASN A 557 10.89 -32.06 41.00
CA ASN A 557 9.99 -33.15 40.61
C ASN A 557 8.58 -32.67 40.21
N LYS A 558 8.53 -31.51 39.50
CA LYS A 558 7.30 -30.86 39.05
C LYS A 558 7.14 -30.95 37.52
N LYS A 559 6.45 -30.00 36.90
CA LYS A 559 6.08 -29.97 35.49
C LYS A 559 7.29 -30.02 34.56
N TYR A 560 8.36 -29.27 34.87
CA TYR A 560 9.59 -29.29 34.07
C TYR A 560 10.17 -30.71 33.96
N LYS A 561 10.30 -31.44 35.09
CA LYS A 561 10.83 -32.79 35.07
C LYS A 561 9.94 -33.74 34.26
N LEU A 562 8.62 -33.63 34.42
CA LEU A 562 7.68 -34.44 33.65
C LEU A 562 7.85 -34.19 32.12
N MET A 563 7.92 -32.93 31.72
CA MET A 563 8.12 -32.57 30.29
C MET A 563 9.46 -33.09 29.79
N TYR A 564 10.55 -32.94 30.55
CA TYR A 564 11.88 -33.39 30.15
C TYR A 564 11.95 -34.90 30.00
N SER A 565 11.47 -35.66 31.02
CA SER A 565 11.49 -37.14 30.97
C SER A 565 10.62 -37.68 29.84
N THR A 566 9.43 -37.12 29.59
CA THR A 566 8.56 -37.53 28.50
C THR A 566 9.23 -37.27 27.15
N GLN A 567 9.89 -36.12 26.96
CA GLN A 567 10.58 -35.78 25.72
C GLN A 567 11.79 -36.69 25.49
N ALA A 568 12.60 -36.94 26.55
CA ALA A 568 13.76 -37.83 26.49
C ALA A 568 13.37 -39.28 26.14
N GLU A 569 12.25 -39.76 26.69
CA GLU A 569 11.71 -41.08 26.34
C GLU A 569 11.30 -41.16 24.87
N LEU A 570 10.58 -40.17 24.34
CA LEU A 570 10.17 -40.11 22.95
C LEU A 570 11.38 -40.06 21.99
N GLU A 571 12.40 -39.29 22.33
CA GLU A 571 13.63 -39.19 21.51
C GLU A 571 14.43 -40.51 21.52
N LYS A 572 14.42 -41.23 22.66
CA LYS A 572 15.04 -42.56 22.73
C LYS A 572 14.32 -43.57 21.83
N TYR A 573 12.98 -43.61 21.86
CA TYR A 573 12.21 -44.46 20.97
C TYR A 573 12.47 -44.13 19.49
N ALA A 574 12.52 -42.86 19.13
CA ALA A 574 12.80 -42.43 17.74
C ALA A 574 14.21 -42.81 17.28
N LYS A 575 15.21 -42.86 18.17
CA LYS A 575 16.59 -43.32 17.84
C LYS A 575 16.71 -44.84 17.80
N GLU A 576 15.84 -45.61 18.45
CA GLU A 576 15.83 -47.07 18.40
C GLU A 576 15.09 -47.61 17.13
N GLU A 577 14.21 -46.83 16.52
CA GLU A 577 13.49 -47.20 15.28
C GLU A 577 14.18 -46.72 14.01
N ALA A 578 15.17 -45.84 14.04
CA ALA A 578 15.92 -45.30 12.90
C ALA A 578 17.20 -46.11 12.67
#